data_1d9e08db28b273fe202359cde08a8965
#
_entry.id   1d9e08db28b273fe202359cde08a8965
#
_cell.length_a   1.000
_cell.length_b   1.000
_cell.length_c   1.000
_cell.angle_alpha   90.00
_cell.angle_beta   90.00
_cell.angle_gamma   90.00
#
_symmetry.space_group_name_H-M   'P 1'
#
loop_
_entity.id
_entity.type
_entity.pdbx_description
1 polymer ?
#
loop_
_entity_poly.entity_id
_entity_poly.type
_entity_poly.pdbx_seq_one_letter_code
_entity_poly.pdbx_strand_id
1 'polypeptide(L)'
;MNRRALLAALSALGAGGVVGLGYVLRGIFESPATGPGIRLTQGDGCMGGVGMADMRLYMDMFMRHREIGRTVEEIPGGVRTTTQSNSPDLTAQLHTHVSNMYSHLDQGVEVTCMSQTLPTLFRNANGYRRQLTLTPTGVIAEETADDPALTETIRAHAREVSGFVNEGMPAMMQGMMGCGGMMGPGGMMGPH
;
A
#
# COMPACT_ATOMS: atom_id res chain seq x y z
N MET A 1 39.38 40.71 42.63
CA MET A 1 40.01 41.20 41.40
C MET A 1 39.23 40.55 40.24
N ASN A 2 38.20 41.20 39.79
CA ASN A 2 38.05 41.93 38.52
C ASN A 2 38.75 41.26 37.34
N ARG A 3 37.94 40.73 36.44
CA ARG A 3 37.95 41.11 35.04
C ARG A 3 36.67 40.65 34.33
N ARG A 4 35.86 41.66 34.21
CA ARG A 4 34.79 41.81 33.23
C ARG A 4 35.37 42.03 31.83
N ALA A 5 34.51 41.83 30.87
CA ALA A 5 34.53 42.25 29.46
C ALA A 5 35.35 41.29 28.56
N LEU A 6 34.71 40.69 27.56
CA LEU A 6 34.20 41.35 26.37
C LEU A 6 33.13 40.53 25.68
N LEU A 7 31.95 41.07 25.69
CA LEU A 7 30.94 40.90 24.67
C LEU A 7 31.42 41.62 23.43
N ALA A 8 31.18 41.06 22.27
CA ALA A 8 30.46 41.73 21.19
C ALA A 8 30.58 40.96 19.88
N ALA A 9 29.44 40.80 19.30
CA ALA A 9 29.16 40.86 17.86
C ALA A 9 29.62 39.68 17.00
N LEU A 10 28.65 38.85 16.66
CA LEU A 10 28.35 38.58 15.26
C LEU A 10 26.92 38.01 15.16
N SER A 11 25.98 38.95 15.25
CA SER A 11 24.64 38.77 14.70
C SER A 11 24.70 39.16 13.23
N ALA A 12 23.99 38.44 12.43
CA ALA A 12 23.61 38.66 11.05
C ALA A 12 24.35 37.76 10.06
N LEU A 13 23.59 36.84 9.56
CA LEU A 13 23.48 36.38 8.17
C LEU A 13 23.02 34.91 8.20
N GLY A 14 21.75 34.68 7.81
CA GLY A 14 21.31 33.32 7.58
C GLY A 14 19.81 33.09 7.65
N ALA A 15 18.97 34.12 7.64
CA ALA A 15 17.56 33.96 7.37
C ALA A 15 17.30 34.16 5.87
N GLY A 16 17.53 33.13 5.06
CA GLY A 16 17.32 33.26 3.62
C GLY A 16 17.65 32.00 2.82
N GLY A 17 17.20 30.83 3.23
CA GLY A 17 17.56 29.63 2.47
C GLY A 17 16.59 28.47 2.50
N VAL A 18 15.44 28.58 3.14
CA VAL A 18 14.52 27.42 3.28
C VAL A 18 13.20 27.59 2.52
N VAL A 19 12.97 28.72 1.87
CA VAL A 19 11.70 28.96 1.16
C VAL A 19 11.75 28.56 -0.33
N GLY A 20 12.93 28.24 -0.87
CA GLY A 20 13.10 27.95 -2.30
C GLY A 20 12.81 26.51 -2.73
N LEU A 21 12.93 25.52 -1.83
CA LEU A 21 12.74 24.10 -2.22
C LEU A 21 11.28 23.65 -2.17
N GLY A 22 10.45 24.31 -1.40
CA GLY A 22 9.02 23.97 -1.30
C GLY A 22 8.18 24.41 -2.51
N TYR A 23 8.63 25.42 -3.25
CA TYR A 23 7.87 25.93 -4.39
C TYR A 23 8.13 25.22 -5.71
N VAL A 24 9.26 24.54 -5.86
CA VAL A 24 9.60 23.82 -7.10
C VAL A 24 8.86 22.48 -7.21
N LEU A 25 8.50 21.86 -6.11
CA LEU A 25 7.75 20.59 -6.13
C LEU A 25 6.24 20.77 -6.30
N ARG A 26 5.68 21.95 -6.00
CA ARG A 26 4.26 22.22 -6.16
C ARG A 26 3.86 22.54 -7.61
N GLY A 27 4.80 22.98 -8.43
CA GLY A 27 4.56 23.32 -9.84
C GLY A 27 4.58 22.15 -10.81
N ILE A 28 4.94 20.95 -10.38
CA ILE A 28 5.06 19.77 -11.27
C ILE A 28 3.77 18.94 -11.28
N PHE A 29 2.84 19.18 -10.34
CA PHE A 29 1.59 18.42 -10.21
C PHE A 29 0.32 19.17 -10.60
N GLU A 30 0.41 20.43 -11.01
CA GLU A 30 -0.74 21.17 -11.54
C GLU A 30 -0.71 21.19 -13.07
N SER A 31 -1.14 20.10 -13.70
CA SER A 31 -1.57 20.12 -15.10
C SER A 31 -3.02 20.59 -15.13
N PRO A 32 -3.36 21.67 -15.88
CA PRO A 32 -4.74 22.08 -16.06
C PRO A 32 -5.46 21.05 -16.96
N ALA A 33 -6.26 20.20 -16.35
CA ALA A 33 -7.19 19.35 -17.10
C ALA A 33 -8.38 20.19 -17.56
N THR A 34 -8.31 20.78 -18.76
CA THR A 34 -9.45 21.32 -19.45
C THR A 34 -9.53 20.71 -20.86
N GLY A 35 -10.17 19.57 -20.94
CA GLY A 35 -10.64 18.93 -22.16
C GLY A 35 -11.74 17.95 -21.78
N PRO A 36 -12.73 17.68 -22.66
CA PRO A 36 -13.72 16.64 -22.41
C PRO A 36 -12.96 15.30 -22.39
N GLY A 37 -12.63 14.87 -21.16
CA GLY A 37 -11.94 13.62 -20.94
C GLY A 37 -12.80 12.47 -21.41
N ILE A 38 -12.31 11.74 -22.40
CA ILE A 38 -12.79 10.38 -22.66
C ILE A 38 -12.57 9.64 -21.33
N ARG A 39 -13.66 9.41 -20.58
CA ARG A 39 -13.67 8.39 -19.54
C ARG A 39 -13.47 7.07 -20.28
N LEU A 40 -12.23 6.63 -20.33
CA LEU A 40 -11.98 5.21 -20.52
C LEU A 40 -12.63 4.56 -19.30
N THR A 41 -13.81 4.00 -19.46
CA THR A 41 -14.37 3.04 -18.53
C THR A 41 -13.32 1.92 -18.48
N GLN A 42 -12.51 1.97 -17.45
CA GLN A 42 -11.57 0.92 -17.13
C GLN A 42 -12.44 -0.32 -16.93
N GLY A 43 -12.26 -1.31 -17.81
CA GLY A 43 -13.12 -2.48 -17.86
C GLY A 43 -13.20 -3.14 -16.49
N ASP A 44 -14.42 -3.50 -16.10
CA ASP A 44 -14.76 -4.27 -14.89
C ASP A 44 -14.23 -5.72 -14.97
N GLY A 45 -12.98 -5.88 -15.37
CA GLY A 45 -12.29 -7.15 -15.30
C GLY A 45 -11.71 -7.35 -13.90
N CYS A 46 -11.43 -8.60 -13.53
CA CYS A 46 -10.79 -9.00 -12.26
C CYS A 46 -9.49 -8.27 -11.87
N MET A 47 -9.09 -7.25 -12.61
CA MET A 47 -7.89 -6.42 -12.44
C MET A 47 -8.23 -4.96 -12.14
N GLY A 48 -9.47 -4.67 -11.72
CA GLY A 48 -9.91 -3.32 -11.42
C GLY A 48 -8.97 -2.62 -10.44
N GLY A 49 -8.51 -1.42 -10.79
CA GLY A 49 -7.66 -0.58 -9.94
C GLY A 49 -6.16 -0.85 -10.02
N VAL A 50 -5.71 -1.97 -10.60
CA VAL A 50 -4.27 -2.30 -10.71
C VAL A 50 -3.72 -1.91 -12.07
N GLY A 51 -2.74 -1.02 -12.08
CA GLY A 51 -2.00 -0.65 -13.29
C GLY A 51 -1.06 -1.78 -13.77
N MET A 52 -0.70 -1.76 -15.07
CA MET A 52 0.26 -2.72 -15.62
C MET A 52 1.63 -2.70 -14.93
N ALA A 53 2.04 -1.54 -14.40
CA ALA A 53 3.29 -1.39 -13.64
C ALA A 53 3.20 -2.13 -12.29
N ASP A 54 2.10 -1.97 -11.57
CA ASP A 54 1.87 -2.65 -10.29
C ASP A 54 1.76 -4.16 -10.50
N MET A 55 1.12 -4.61 -11.58
CA MET A 55 1.01 -6.02 -11.92
C MET A 55 2.38 -6.68 -12.12
N ARG A 56 3.32 -6.02 -12.83
CA ARG A 56 4.68 -6.54 -13.01
C ARG A 56 5.42 -6.65 -11.68
N LEU A 57 5.26 -5.65 -10.83
CA LEU A 57 5.83 -5.62 -9.49
C LEU A 57 5.30 -6.79 -8.64
N TYR A 58 3.98 -7.03 -8.66
CA TYR A 58 3.37 -8.14 -7.93
C TYR A 58 3.87 -9.48 -8.44
N MET A 59 3.91 -9.67 -9.75
CA MET A 59 4.39 -10.93 -10.35
C MET A 59 5.84 -11.22 -9.98
N ASP A 60 6.74 -10.23 -9.98
CA ASP A 60 8.13 -10.42 -9.59
C ASP A 60 8.25 -10.82 -8.11
N MET A 61 7.51 -10.14 -7.21
CA MET A 61 7.48 -10.51 -5.79
C MET A 61 6.93 -11.93 -5.57
N PHE A 62 5.87 -12.34 -6.28
CA PHE A 62 5.33 -13.71 -6.18
C PHE A 62 6.30 -14.77 -6.71
N MET A 63 7.00 -14.50 -7.79
CA MET A 63 8.02 -15.41 -8.32
C MET A 63 9.22 -15.55 -7.40
N ARG A 64 9.55 -14.48 -6.68
CA ARG A 64 10.70 -14.40 -5.78
C ARG A 64 10.31 -14.44 -4.29
N HIS A 65 9.12 -14.94 -3.98
CA HIS A 65 8.57 -14.95 -2.62
C HIS A 65 9.51 -15.57 -1.58
N ARG A 66 10.34 -16.55 -1.96
CA ARG A 66 11.29 -17.21 -1.07
C ARG A 66 12.45 -16.31 -0.60
N GLU A 67 12.67 -15.19 -1.27
CA GLU A 67 13.64 -14.17 -0.89
C GLU A 67 13.03 -13.14 0.07
N ILE A 68 11.73 -13.24 0.37
CA ILE A 68 10.99 -12.33 1.23
C ILE A 68 10.74 -13.02 2.56
N GLY A 69 11.17 -12.39 3.66
CA GLY A 69 10.84 -12.78 5.02
C GLY A 69 9.68 -11.95 5.56
N ARG A 70 8.77 -12.58 6.32
CA ARG A 70 7.66 -11.88 6.95
C ARG A 70 7.41 -12.37 8.36
N THR A 71 7.15 -11.44 9.28
CA THR A 71 6.65 -11.71 10.63
C THR A 71 5.38 -10.91 10.88
N VAL A 72 4.47 -11.49 11.65
CA VAL A 72 3.22 -10.86 12.08
C VAL A 72 3.14 -10.94 13.60
N GLU A 73 2.94 -9.81 14.24
CA GLU A 73 2.70 -9.66 15.66
C GLU A 73 1.28 -9.12 15.85
N GLU A 74 0.45 -9.83 16.59
CA GLU A 74 -0.85 -9.29 17.01
C GLU A 74 -0.63 -8.26 18.10
N ILE A 75 -1.17 -7.06 17.89
CA ILE A 75 -1.15 -5.97 18.84
C ILE A 75 -2.59 -5.60 19.24
N PRO A 76 -2.79 -4.83 20.32
CA PRO A 76 -4.12 -4.38 20.67
C PRO A 76 -4.82 -3.65 19.53
N GLY A 77 -5.98 -4.17 19.13
CA GLY A 77 -6.77 -3.62 18.02
C GLY A 77 -6.26 -3.93 16.61
N GLY A 78 -5.22 -4.77 16.42
CA GLY A 78 -4.71 -5.03 15.08
C GLY A 78 -3.46 -5.87 15.00
N VAL A 79 -2.57 -5.50 14.08
CA VAL A 79 -1.30 -6.19 13.83
C VAL A 79 -0.16 -5.20 13.59
N ARG A 80 1.06 -5.65 13.92
CA ARG A 80 2.31 -5.12 13.41
C ARG A 80 2.94 -6.18 12.52
N THR A 81 3.28 -5.82 11.30
CA THR A 81 3.91 -6.74 10.34
C THR A 81 5.26 -6.19 9.91
N THR A 82 6.27 -7.07 9.82
CA THR A 82 7.57 -6.75 9.22
C THR A 82 7.74 -7.62 7.98
N THR A 83 7.96 -7.00 6.83
CA THR A 83 8.23 -7.70 5.56
C THR A 83 9.55 -7.18 5.01
N GLN A 84 10.50 -8.08 4.73
CA GLN A 84 11.87 -7.70 4.40
C GLN A 84 12.51 -8.66 3.40
N SER A 85 13.57 -8.20 2.72
CA SER A 85 14.41 -8.99 1.85
C SER A 85 15.87 -8.54 1.96
N ASN A 86 16.79 -9.48 1.74
CA ASN A 86 18.21 -9.17 1.60
C ASN A 86 18.57 -8.69 0.18
N SER A 87 17.62 -8.74 -0.77
CA SER A 87 17.78 -8.26 -2.13
C SER A 87 17.40 -6.77 -2.20
N PRO A 88 18.32 -5.87 -2.59
CA PRO A 88 18.03 -4.43 -2.63
C PRO A 88 16.90 -4.06 -3.60
N ASP A 89 16.76 -4.77 -4.71
CA ASP A 89 15.68 -4.56 -5.67
C ASP A 89 14.33 -5.02 -5.14
N LEU A 90 14.25 -6.17 -4.45
CA LEU A 90 13.02 -6.58 -3.75
C LEU A 90 12.66 -5.63 -2.59
N THR A 91 13.65 -5.10 -1.88
CA THR A 91 13.41 -4.06 -0.87
C THR A 91 12.76 -2.84 -1.50
N ALA A 92 13.28 -2.36 -2.64
CA ALA A 92 12.70 -1.22 -3.35
C ALA A 92 11.28 -1.53 -3.86
N GLN A 93 11.02 -2.76 -4.31
CA GLN A 93 9.69 -3.22 -4.71
C GLN A 93 8.71 -3.25 -3.53
N LEU A 94 9.13 -3.76 -2.36
CA LEU A 94 8.32 -3.76 -1.13
C LEU A 94 7.96 -2.32 -0.72
N HIS A 95 8.92 -1.39 -0.76
CA HIS A 95 8.66 0.02 -0.50
C HIS A 95 7.62 0.59 -1.44
N THR A 96 7.78 0.37 -2.75
CA THR A 96 6.87 0.85 -3.78
C THR A 96 5.48 0.24 -3.61
N HIS A 97 5.40 -1.09 -3.46
CA HIS A 97 4.14 -1.80 -3.33
C HIS A 97 3.29 -1.31 -2.16
N VAL A 98 3.85 -1.29 -0.94
CA VAL A 98 3.07 -0.92 0.24
C VAL A 98 2.70 0.56 0.23
N SER A 99 3.60 1.43 -0.26
CA SER A 99 3.31 2.86 -0.42
C SER A 99 2.18 3.09 -1.42
N ASN A 100 2.17 2.38 -2.57
CA ASN A 100 1.10 2.47 -3.56
C ASN A 100 -0.23 1.96 -3.00
N MET A 101 -0.23 0.84 -2.27
CA MET A 101 -1.44 0.31 -1.64
C MET A 101 -2.07 1.30 -0.66
N TYR A 102 -1.27 1.97 0.17
CA TYR A 102 -1.78 2.99 1.09
C TYR A 102 -2.27 4.23 0.34
N SER A 103 -1.58 4.63 -0.74
CA SER A 103 -2.05 5.70 -1.61
C SER A 103 -3.39 5.37 -2.28
N HIS A 104 -3.59 4.14 -2.74
CA HIS A 104 -4.87 3.68 -3.31
C HIS A 104 -6.00 3.74 -2.26
N LEU A 105 -5.72 3.31 -1.02
CA LEU A 105 -6.66 3.42 0.11
C LEU A 105 -7.07 4.88 0.36
N ASP A 106 -6.11 5.79 0.38
CA ASP A 106 -6.37 7.21 0.63
C ASP A 106 -7.14 7.89 -0.52
N GLN A 107 -6.98 7.39 -1.75
CA GLN A 107 -7.69 7.87 -2.95
C GLN A 107 -9.02 7.16 -3.17
N GLY A 108 -9.36 6.14 -2.41
CA GLY A 108 -10.57 5.34 -2.61
C GLY A 108 -10.52 4.49 -3.89
N VAL A 109 -9.33 4.20 -4.41
CA VAL A 109 -9.14 3.34 -5.58
C VAL A 109 -9.08 1.88 -5.11
N GLU A 110 -10.20 1.18 -5.21
CA GLU A 110 -10.33 -0.18 -4.71
C GLU A 110 -9.51 -1.17 -5.57
N VAL A 111 -8.65 -1.95 -4.91
CA VAL A 111 -7.97 -3.11 -5.51
C VAL A 111 -8.74 -4.36 -5.12
N THR A 112 -9.46 -4.95 -6.07
CA THR A 112 -10.43 -6.03 -5.80
C THR A 112 -9.90 -7.42 -6.09
N CYS A 113 -8.79 -7.54 -6.80
CA CYS A 113 -8.26 -8.84 -7.23
C CYS A 113 -7.11 -9.33 -6.36
N MET A 114 -6.97 -10.65 -6.31
CA MET A 114 -5.91 -11.40 -5.62
C MET A 114 -6.06 -11.47 -4.09
N SER A 115 -7.00 -10.76 -3.47
CA SER A 115 -7.24 -10.80 -2.03
C SER A 115 -8.71 -10.83 -1.71
N GLN A 116 -9.10 -11.67 -0.76
CA GLN A 116 -10.48 -11.78 -0.27
C GLN A 116 -10.79 -10.73 0.80
N THR A 117 -9.77 -10.20 1.46
CA THR A 117 -9.90 -9.27 2.59
C THR A 117 -9.78 -7.81 2.17
N LEU A 118 -8.99 -7.50 1.14
CA LEU A 118 -8.78 -6.12 0.67
C LEU A 118 -10.07 -5.37 0.34
N PRO A 119 -11.09 -5.94 -0.35
CA PRO A 119 -12.32 -5.20 -0.63
C PRO A 119 -13.00 -4.65 0.62
N THR A 120 -12.96 -5.41 1.74
CA THR A 120 -13.52 -4.93 3.01
C THR A 120 -12.67 -3.83 3.62
N LEU A 121 -11.33 -3.94 3.58
CA LEU A 121 -10.42 -2.90 4.07
C LEU A 121 -10.55 -1.61 3.27
N PHE A 122 -10.66 -1.70 1.94
CA PHE A 122 -10.85 -0.52 1.09
C PHE A 122 -12.16 0.21 1.41
N ARG A 123 -13.27 -0.52 1.52
CA ARG A 123 -14.57 0.08 1.89
C ARG A 123 -14.58 0.71 3.27
N ASN A 124 -13.70 0.28 4.17
CA ASN A 124 -13.56 0.79 5.53
C ASN A 124 -12.26 1.56 5.76
N ALA A 125 -11.67 2.15 4.71
CA ALA A 125 -10.35 2.80 4.76
C ALA A 125 -10.22 3.86 5.87
N ASN A 126 -11.31 4.54 6.21
CA ASN A 126 -11.35 5.54 7.28
C ASN A 126 -11.65 4.94 8.66
N GLY A 127 -11.96 3.64 8.74
CA GLY A 127 -12.32 2.94 9.99
C GLY A 127 -11.13 2.39 10.76
N TYR A 128 -9.91 2.48 10.22
CA TYR A 128 -8.70 1.98 10.85
C TYR A 128 -7.50 2.88 10.64
N ARG A 129 -6.55 2.81 11.54
CA ARG A 129 -5.30 3.56 11.51
C ARG A 129 -4.22 2.73 10.81
N ARG A 130 -3.42 3.38 9.99
CA ARG A 130 -2.31 2.77 9.24
C ARG A 130 -1.04 3.58 9.51
N GLN A 131 0.03 2.88 9.86
CA GLN A 131 1.35 3.48 10.01
C GLN A 131 2.36 2.64 9.22
N LEU A 132 3.05 3.28 8.28
CA LEU A 132 4.08 2.66 7.47
C LEU A 132 5.45 3.20 7.85
N THR A 133 6.39 2.30 8.11
CA THR A 133 7.81 2.63 8.28
C THR A 133 8.63 1.89 7.24
N LEU A 134 9.33 2.64 6.40
CA LEU A 134 10.32 2.08 5.47
C LEU A 134 11.62 1.80 6.23
N THR A 135 12.15 0.59 6.07
CA THR A 135 13.40 0.17 6.69
C THR A 135 14.48 -0.08 5.63
N PRO A 136 15.75 -0.18 5.98
CA PRO A 136 16.81 -0.47 4.99
C PRO A 136 16.62 -1.79 4.22
N THR A 137 15.83 -2.72 4.75
CA THR A 137 15.62 -4.06 4.17
C THR A 137 14.16 -4.36 3.81
N GLY A 138 13.23 -3.42 4.03
CA GLY A 138 11.81 -3.67 3.75
C GLY A 138 10.88 -2.67 4.43
N VAL A 139 9.77 -3.15 4.98
CA VAL A 139 8.71 -2.32 5.57
C VAL A 139 8.24 -2.88 6.91
N ILE A 140 7.82 -1.97 7.80
CA ILE A 140 7.00 -2.29 8.97
C ILE A 140 5.66 -1.58 8.77
N ALA A 141 4.57 -2.32 8.86
CA ALA A 141 3.22 -1.77 8.81
C ALA A 141 2.48 -2.09 10.11
N GLU A 142 1.90 -1.07 10.73
CA GLU A 142 0.99 -1.21 11.87
C GLU A 142 -0.40 -0.80 11.43
N GLU A 143 -1.37 -1.68 11.63
CA GLU A 143 -2.76 -1.46 11.27
C GLU A 143 -3.66 -1.80 12.44
N THR A 144 -4.47 -0.83 12.88
CA THR A 144 -5.32 -0.99 14.08
C THR A 144 -6.68 -0.37 13.88
N ALA A 145 -7.72 -1.01 14.41
CA ALA A 145 -9.09 -0.51 14.46
C ALA A 145 -9.66 -0.59 15.88
N ASP A 146 -10.63 0.26 16.14
CA ASP A 146 -11.40 0.20 17.40
C ASP A 146 -12.59 -0.77 17.25
N ASP A 147 -13.07 -1.00 16.03
CA ASP A 147 -14.11 -1.98 15.71
C ASP A 147 -13.54 -3.40 15.73
N PRO A 148 -14.06 -4.33 16.53
CA PRO A 148 -13.59 -5.70 16.61
C PRO A 148 -13.72 -6.48 15.29
N ALA A 149 -14.76 -6.22 14.48
CA ALA A 149 -14.95 -6.89 13.20
C ALA A 149 -13.89 -6.44 12.17
N LEU A 150 -13.55 -5.15 12.20
CA LEU A 150 -12.50 -4.61 11.35
C LEU A 150 -11.11 -5.05 11.82
N THR A 151 -10.89 -5.15 13.14
CA THR A 151 -9.67 -5.74 13.72
C THR A 151 -9.47 -7.17 13.21
N GLU A 152 -10.51 -8.00 13.21
CA GLU A 152 -10.41 -9.37 12.68
C GLU A 152 -10.14 -9.38 11.17
N THR A 153 -10.73 -8.46 10.42
CA THR A 153 -10.44 -8.32 8.98
C THR A 153 -8.98 -7.97 8.74
N ILE A 154 -8.40 -7.05 9.53
CA ILE A 154 -6.97 -6.69 9.47
C ILE A 154 -6.10 -7.92 9.76
N ARG A 155 -6.43 -8.71 10.79
CA ARG A 155 -5.72 -9.94 11.12
C ARG A 155 -5.83 -11.00 10.02
N ALA A 156 -7.03 -11.14 9.44
CA ALA A 156 -7.26 -12.03 8.31
C ALA A 156 -6.42 -11.63 7.10
N HIS A 157 -6.34 -10.33 6.80
CA HIS A 157 -5.47 -9.80 5.74
C HIS A 157 -4.00 -10.10 6.01
N ALA A 158 -3.53 -9.90 7.23
CA ALA A 158 -2.15 -10.24 7.59
C ALA A 158 -1.82 -11.72 7.39
N ARG A 159 -2.77 -12.63 7.68
CA ARG A 159 -2.63 -14.08 7.42
C ARG A 159 -2.62 -14.39 5.92
N GLU A 160 -3.51 -13.76 5.15
CA GLU A 160 -3.59 -13.90 3.69
C GLU A 160 -2.26 -13.49 3.03
N VAL A 161 -1.72 -12.32 3.39
CA VAL A 161 -0.41 -11.85 2.88
C VAL A 161 0.72 -12.79 3.30
N SER A 162 0.66 -13.38 4.49
CA SER A 162 1.64 -14.39 4.92
C SER A 162 1.57 -15.65 4.05
N GLY A 163 0.37 -16.04 3.60
CA GLY A 163 0.18 -17.09 2.60
C GLY A 163 0.88 -16.76 1.28
N PHE A 164 0.75 -15.54 0.79
CA PHE A 164 1.44 -15.08 -0.42
C PHE A 164 2.96 -15.16 -0.30
N VAL A 165 3.52 -14.76 0.83
CA VAL A 165 4.97 -14.85 1.08
C VAL A 165 5.43 -16.31 1.21
N ASN A 166 4.65 -17.18 1.83
CA ASN A 166 5.03 -18.57 2.05
C ASN A 166 4.89 -19.44 0.79
N GLU A 167 3.84 -19.21 -0.01
CA GLU A 167 3.44 -20.09 -1.11
C GLU A 167 3.63 -19.46 -2.50
N GLY A 168 3.72 -18.12 -2.58
CA GLY A 168 3.89 -17.42 -3.84
C GLY A 168 2.70 -17.55 -4.80
N MET A 169 2.97 -17.89 -6.06
CA MET A 169 1.96 -18.02 -7.11
C MET A 169 0.76 -18.91 -6.78
N PRO A 170 0.90 -20.09 -6.13
CA PRO A 170 -0.24 -20.89 -5.72
C PRO A 170 -1.25 -20.15 -4.85
N ALA A 171 -0.80 -19.40 -3.83
CA ALA A 171 -1.67 -18.62 -2.97
C ALA A 171 -2.37 -17.48 -3.73
N MET A 172 -1.65 -16.81 -4.64
CA MET A 172 -2.23 -15.79 -5.51
C MET A 172 -3.35 -16.36 -6.38
N MET A 173 -3.13 -17.54 -6.99
CA MET A 173 -4.15 -18.19 -7.83
C MET A 173 -5.40 -18.59 -7.02
N GLN A 174 -5.24 -19.03 -5.77
CA GLN A 174 -6.38 -19.29 -4.88
C GLN A 174 -7.19 -18.03 -4.60
N GLY A 175 -6.53 -16.92 -4.32
CA GLY A 175 -7.18 -15.61 -4.15
C GLY A 175 -7.99 -15.20 -5.38
N MET A 176 -7.46 -15.40 -6.58
CA MET A 176 -8.15 -15.11 -7.84
C MET A 176 -9.37 -16.02 -8.10
N MET A 177 -9.32 -17.30 -7.74
CA MET A 177 -10.46 -18.22 -7.89
C MET A 177 -11.63 -17.82 -6.98
N GLY A 178 -11.37 -17.24 -5.82
CA GLY A 178 -12.41 -16.72 -4.93
C GLY A 178 -13.17 -15.53 -5.52
N CYS A 179 -12.57 -14.74 -6.41
CA CYS A 179 -13.22 -13.64 -7.12
C CYS A 179 -14.14 -14.11 -8.26
N GLY A 180 -13.97 -15.33 -8.78
CA GLY A 180 -14.74 -15.88 -9.92
C GLY A 180 -16.09 -16.51 -9.55
N GLY A 181 -16.49 -16.54 -8.28
CA GLY A 181 -17.68 -17.21 -7.78
C GLY A 181 -19.04 -16.57 -8.10
N MET A 182 -19.13 -15.59 -9.00
CA MET A 182 -20.38 -14.99 -9.46
C MET A 182 -20.83 -15.45 -10.87
N MET A 183 -20.16 -16.40 -11.50
CA MET A 183 -20.74 -17.08 -12.66
C MET A 183 -21.51 -18.31 -12.19
N GLY A 184 -22.73 -18.10 -11.72
CA GLY A 184 -23.69 -19.16 -11.46
C GLY A 184 -23.94 -19.97 -12.75
N PRO A 185 -24.00 -21.32 -12.66
CA PRO A 185 -24.51 -22.12 -13.76
C PRO A 185 -26.05 -22.04 -13.76
N GLY A 186 -26.55 -20.95 -14.30
CA GLY A 186 -27.98 -20.71 -14.38
C GLY A 186 -28.39 -20.23 -15.74
N GLY A 187 -28.64 -21.14 -16.66
CA GLY A 187 -29.31 -20.72 -17.87
C GLY A 187 -29.04 -21.55 -19.12
N MET A 188 -29.32 -22.85 -19.11
CA MET A 188 -29.69 -23.56 -20.33
C MET A 188 -30.48 -24.79 -19.94
N MET A 189 -31.80 -24.71 -20.14
CA MET A 189 -32.70 -25.68 -20.76
C MET A 189 -34.13 -25.27 -20.52
N GLY A 190 -34.73 -24.58 -21.50
CA GLY A 190 -36.17 -24.58 -21.70
C GLY A 190 -36.54 -25.81 -22.55
N PRO A 191 -37.57 -26.58 -22.19
CA PRO A 191 -38.07 -27.62 -23.03
C PRO A 191 -39.06 -27.05 -24.06
N HIS A 192 -39.08 -27.69 -25.17
CA HIS A 192 -40.03 -27.52 -26.26
C HIS A 192 -41.49 -27.74 -25.84
#